data_4951d67b8811858f8bf011abe583df6e
#
_entry.id   4951d67b8811858f8bf011abe583df6e
#
_cell.length_a   1.000
_cell.length_b   1.000
_cell.length_c   1.000
_cell.angle_alpha   90.00
_cell.angle_beta   90.00
_cell.angle_gamma   90.00
#
_symmetry.space_group_name_H-M   'P 1'
#
loop_
_entity.id
_entity.type
_entity.pdbx_description
1 polymer ?
#
loop_
_entity_poly.entity_id
_entity_poly.type
_entity_poly.pdbx_seq_one_letter_code
_entity_poly.pdbx_strand_id
1 'polypeptide(L)'
;MQDIKRAPFREILGWCMFDFANSSYTTVIISVTYGIIFSQLVVPASSNQENPFEYGNLLWSIALAISYLLVVVTGPIFGAITDYSARKKQFLFYSYVFCIISTGALWFVIAPGQYFLAFILIIFSNFFFASGENFASSFLPYLGPKEDLGKISGYAWGIGYFGGIAAVALVNTLGPKTIDNFSSLRLVGPYTAFFFLFSGIPTFLLLREYTAGKENRPDFPILKSEWKGSPPL
;
A
#
# COMPACT_ATOMS: atom_id res chain seq x y z
N MET A 1 -31.83 3.83 -12.38
CA MET A 1 -30.53 4.05 -11.69
C MET A 1 -30.86 4.38 -10.27
N GLN A 2 -30.49 3.53 -9.30
CA GLN A 2 -30.67 3.90 -7.89
C GLN A 2 -29.68 5.00 -7.58
N ASP A 3 -30.17 6.14 -7.05
CA ASP A 3 -29.33 7.23 -6.56
C ASP A 3 -28.55 6.74 -5.35
N ILE A 4 -27.26 6.40 -5.55
CA ILE A 4 -26.37 6.07 -4.45
C ILE A 4 -26.22 7.34 -3.61
N LYS A 5 -26.77 7.33 -2.41
CA LYS A 5 -26.63 8.45 -1.46
C LYS A 5 -25.17 8.54 -1.02
N ARG A 6 -24.69 9.77 -0.85
CA ARG A 6 -23.36 10.02 -0.28
C ARG A 6 -23.25 9.39 1.11
N ALA A 7 -22.16 8.66 1.36
CA ALA A 7 -21.89 8.08 2.67
C ALA A 7 -21.72 9.18 3.74
N PRO A 8 -21.96 8.88 5.01
CA PRO A 8 -21.74 9.82 6.10
C PRO A 8 -20.28 10.33 6.11
N PHE A 9 -20.09 11.59 6.51
CA PHE A 9 -18.75 12.20 6.55
C PHE A 9 -17.72 11.37 7.32
N ARG A 10 -18.12 10.74 8.43
CA ARG A 10 -17.24 9.86 9.23
C ARG A 10 -16.70 8.71 8.44
N GLU A 11 -17.45 8.13 7.56
CA GLU A 11 -17.06 7.01 6.74
C GLU A 11 -16.09 7.42 5.62
N ILE A 12 -16.40 8.55 4.97
CA ILE A 12 -15.49 9.16 3.98
C ILE A 12 -14.17 9.53 4.66
N LEU A 13 -14.22 10.12 5.84
CA LEU A 13 -13.02 10.42 6.62
C LEU A 13 -12.23 9.15 6.97
N GLY A 14 -12.92 8.08 7.40
CA GLY A 14 -12.27 6.78 7.65
C GLY A 14 -11.52 6.25 6.44
N TRP A 15 -12.10 6.37 5.25
CA TRP A 15 -11.46 5.97 4.01
C TRP A 15 -10.27 6.88 3.66
N CYS A 16 -10.40 8.21 3.82
CA CYS A 16 -9.31 9.16 3.61
C CYS A 16 -8.14 8.94 4.61
N MET A 17 -8.43 8.51 5.84
CA MET A 17 -7.39 8.19 6.82
C MET A 17 -6.56 6.97 6.45
N PHE A 18 -7.09 6.06 5.63
CA PHE A 18 -6.26 5.00 5.05
C PHE A 18 -5.18 5.58 4.14
N ASP A 19 -5.53 6.54 3.31
CA ASP A 19 -4.58 7.19 2.40
C ASP A 19 -3.52 7.99 3.17
N PHE A 20 -3.92 8.69 4.25
CA PHE A 20 -2.99 9.33 5.17
C PHE A 20 -1.97 8.34 5.77
N ALA A 21 -2.44 7.19 6.22
CA ALA A 21 -1.60 6.14 6.79
C ALA A 21 -0.68 5.52 5.72
N ASN A 22 -1.24 5.17 4.59
CA ASN A 22 -0.62 4.47 3.49
C ASN A 22 0.50 5.29 2.83
N SER A 23 0.33 6.61 2.76
CA SER A 23 1.34 7.55 2.24
C SER A 23 2.65 7.53 3.04
N SER A 24 2.63 7.10 4.31
CA SER A 24 3.86 6.92 5.09
C SER A 24 4.77 5.85 4.49
N TYR A 25 4.20 4.73 4.08
CA TYR A 25 4.95 3.65 3.45
C TYR A 25 5.50 4.08 2.09
N THR A 26 4.66 4.61 1.21
CA THR A 26 5.07 5.05 -0.13
C THR A 26 6.21 6.07 -0.05
N THR A 27 6.07 7.05 0.82
CA THR A 27 7.04 8.14 0.88
C THR A 27 8.33 7.70 1.57
N VAL A 28 8.24 7.03 2.73
CA VAL A 28 9.44 6.67 3.51
C VAL A 28 10.15 5.45 2.94
N ILE A 29 9.40 4.37 2.65
CA ILE A 29 10.01 3.11 2.22
C ILE A 29 10.34 3.19 0.73
N ILE A 30 9.36 3.51 -0.12
CA ILE A 30 9.55 3.40 -1.57
C ILE A 30 10.33 4.57 -2.14
N SER A 31 9.99 5.83 -1.78
CA SER A 31 10.44 6.98 -2.58
C SER A 31 11.65 7.71 -2.01
N VAL A 32 11.74 7.92 -0.67
CA VAL A 32 12.66 8.92 -0.12
C VAL A 32 13.77 8.35 0.74
N THR A 33 13.50 7.32 1.57
CA THR A 33 14.45 6.97 2.63
C THR A 33 14.99 5.56 2.50
N TYR A 34 14.13 4.53 2.56
CA TYR A 34 14.62 3.16 2.66
C TYR A 34 15.26 2.66 1.37
N GLY A 35 14.79 3.09 0.20
CA GLY A 35 15.43 2.77 -1.08
C GLY A 35 16.91 3.19 -1.12
N ILE A 36 17.24 4.38 -0.59
CA ILE A 36 18.62 4.85 -0.48
C ILE A 36 19.41 4.02 0.54
N ILE A 37 18.83 3.75 1.72
CA ILE A 37 19.46 2.91 2.75
C ILE A 37 19.77 1.53 2.18
N PHE A 38 18.82 0.90 1.51
CA PHE A 38 18.99 -0.42 0.90
C PHE A 38 20.09 -0.42 -0.13
N SER A 39 20.02 0.48 -1.12
CA SER A 39 20.95 0.46 -2.27
C SER A 39 22.36 0.91 -1.95
N GLN A 40 22.52 1.80 -0.94
CA GLN A 40 23.82 2.42 -0.66
C GLN A 40 24.51 1.91 0.62
N LEU A 41 23.73 1.38 1.59
CA LEU A 41 24.26 0.98 2.90
C LEU A 41 24.11 -0.52 3.16
N VAL A 42 22.99 -1.12 2.76
CA VAL A 42 22.70 -2.55 3.02
C VAL A 42 23.37 -3.43 1.97
N VAL A 43 23.26 -3.07 0.70
CA VAL A 43 23.92 -3.79 -0.39
C VAL A 43 25.38 -3.34 -0.45
N PRO A 44 26.36 -4.28 -0.49
CA PRO A 44 27.75 -3.93 -0.64
C PRO A 44 28.00 -3.15 -1.95
N ALA A 45 28.83 -2.11 -1.88
CA ALA A 45 29.20 -1.35 -3.04
C ALA A 45 29.88 -2.24 -4.10
N SER A 46 29.60 -1.96 -5.38
CA SER A 46 30.25 -2.62 -6.50
C SER A 46 31.70 -2.15 -6.62
N SER A 47 32.55 -2.98 -7.21
CA SER A 47 33.92 -2.61 -7.59
C SER A 47 33.98 -1.58 -8.73
N ASN A 48 32.85 -1.27 -9.36
CA ASN A 48 32.72 -0.23 -10.37
C ASN A 48 32.80 1.16 -9.71
N GLN A 49 33.94 1.85 -9.89
CA GLN A 49 34.16 3.17 -9.29
C GLN A 49 33.28 4.27 -9.88
N GLU A 50 32.81 4.12 -11.12
CA GLU A 50 31.92 5.11 -11.76
C GLU A 50 30.49 5.02 -11.21
N ASN A 51 30.03 3.82 -10.81
CA ASN A 51 28.69 3.62 -10.30
C ASN A 51 28.66 2.57 -9.17
N PRO A 52 29.14 2.90 -7.97
CA PRO A 52 29.30 1.94 -6.87
C PRO A 52 27.97 1.36 -6.36
N PHE A 53 26.84 2.03 -6.60
CA PHE A 53 25.51 1.62 -6.13
C PHE A 53 24.65 0.96 -7.21
N GLU A 54 25.20 0.68 -8.38
CA GLU A 54 24.46 0.07 -9.51
C GLU A 54 23.78 -1.24 -9.11
N TYR A 55 24.51 -2.13 -8.43
CA TYR A 55 23.99 -3.41 -7.99
C TYR A 55 22.86 -3.26 -6.95
N GLY A 56 22.99 -2.32 -6.00
CA GLY A 56 21.96 -2.03 -5.02
C GLY A 56 20.68 -1.47 -5.64
N ASN A 57 20.82 -0.57 -6.62
CA ASN A 57 19.70 0.00 -7.36
C ASN A 57 19.01 -1.06 -8.24
N LEU A 58 19.78 -1.97 -8.85
CA LEU A 58 19.23 -3.09 -9.62
C LEU A 58 18.41 -4.02 -8.72
N LEU A 59 18.95 -4.45 -7.57
CA LEU A 59 18.24 -5.30 -6.62
C LEU A 59 16.97 -4.62 -6.09
N TRP A 60 17.01 -3.31 -5.81
CA TRP A 60 15.85 -2.54 -5.41
C TRP A 60 14.75 -2.59 -6.48
N SER A 61 15.10 -2.32 -7.71
CA SER A 61 14.18 -2.34 -8.84
C SER A 61 13.57 -3.72 -9.07
N ILE A 62 14.38 -4.79 -8.95
CA ILE A 62 13.91 -6.18 -9.06
C ILE A 62 12.94 -6.51 -7.91
N ALA A 63 13.24 -6.11 -6.67
CA ALA A 63 12.35 -6.35 -5.54
C ALA A 63 10.97 -5.72 -5.75
N LEU A 64 10.93 -4.46 -6.20
CA LEU A 64 9.68 -3.78 -6.52
C LEU A 64 8.97 -4.44 -7.71
N ALA A 65 9.69 -4.79 -8.76
CA ALA A 65 9.11 -5.46 -9.94
C ALA A 65 8.47 -6.80 -9.57
N ILE A 66 9.13 -7.62 -8.76
CA ILE A 66 8.59 -8.90 -8.29
C ILE A 66 7.32 -8.66 -7.46
N SER A 67 7.34 -7.71 -6.53
CA SER A 67 6.18 -7.44 -5.67
C SER A 67 4.98 -6.95 -6.47
N TYR A 68 5.16 -6.06 -7.44
CA TYR A 68 4.07 -5.61 -8.32
C TYR A 68 3.59 -6.72 -9.27
N LEU A 69 4.48 -7.57 -9.77
CA LEU A 69 4.09 -8.73 -10.56
C LEU A 69 3.20 -9.67 -9.75
N LEU A 70 3.53 -9.93 -8.48
CA LEU A 70 2.69 -10.72 -7.58
C LEU A 70 1.31 -10.07 -7.40
N VAL A 71 1.23 -8.74 -7.25
CA VAL A 71 -0.04 -8.02 -7.15
C VAL A 71 -0.87 -8.17 -8.43
N VAL A 72 -0.25 -8.05 -9.59
CA VAL A 72 -0.95 -8.20 -10.89
C VAL A 72 -1.51 -9.61 -11.06
N VAL A 73 -0.74 -10.63 -10.69
CA VAL A 73 -1.16 -12.03 -10.82
C VAL A 73 -2.26 -12.39 -9.79
N THR A 74 -2.11 -11.92 -8.55
CA THR A 74 -3.05 -12.25 -7.47
C THR A 74 -4.27 -11.33 -7.41
N GLY A 75 -4.19 -10.12 -7.96
CA GLY A 75 -5.24 -9.11 -7.93
C GLY A 75 -6.60 -9.59 -8.44
N PRO A 76 -6.70 -10.22 -9.63
CA PRO A 76 -7.96 -10.77 -10.13
C PRO A 76 -8.55 -11.85 -9.21
N ILE A 77 -7.69 -12.69 -8.60
CA ILE A 77 -8.10 -13.76 -7.69
C ILE A 77 -8.68 -13.15 -6.41
N PHE A 78 -7.95 -12.24 -5.78
CA PHE A 78 -8.42 -11.55 -4.58
C PHE A 78 -9.66 -10.69 -4.85
N GLY A 79 -9.72 -10.02 -6.01
CA GLY A 79 -10.91 -9.29 -6.44
C GLY A 79 -12.14 -10.19 -6.49
N ALA A 80 -12.05 -11.33 -7.17
CA ALA A 80 -13.14 -12.30 -7.26
C ALA A 80 -13.55 -12.83 -5.88
N ILE A 81 -12.58 -13.18 -5.03
CA ILE A 81 -12.86 -13.69 -3.67
C ILE A 81 -13.55 -12.60 -2.82
N THR A 82 -13.08 -11.37 -2.86
CA THR A 82 -13.64 -10.28 -2.05
C THR A 82 -15.04 -9.88 -2.51
N ASP A 83 -15.30 -9.92 -3.81
CA ASP A 83 -16.63 -9.64 -4.35
C ASP A 83 -17.63 -10.76 -4.04
N TYR A 84 -17.19 -12.03 -4.05
CA TYR A 84 -18.03 -13.16 -3.70
C TYR A 84 -18.30 -13.25 -2.19
N SER A 85 -17.26 -13.08 -1.36
CA SER A 85 -17.35 -13.27 0.10
C SER A 85 -17.90 -12.04 0.85
N ALA A 86 -17.97 -10.88 0.18
CA ALA A 86 -18.34 -9.59 0.80
C ALA A 86 -17.50 -9.26 2.06
N ARG A 87 -16.19 -9.54 2.01
CA ARG A 87 -15.24 -9.38 3.12
C ARG A 87 -14.09 -8.42 2.77
N LYS A 88 -14.38 -7.37 2.01
CA LYS A 88 -13.37 -6.40 1.54
C LYS A 88 -12.55 -5.79 2.68
N LYS A 89 -13.22 -5.41 3.77
CA LYS A 89 -12.57 -4.82 4.94
C LYS A 89 -11.64 -5.80 5.66
N GLN A 90 -11.98 -7.09 5.68
CA GLN A 90 -11.10 -8.11 6.28
C GLN A 90 -9.82 -8.28 5.44
N PHE A 91 -9.92 -8.32 4.12
CA PHE A 91 -8.74 -8.41 3.23
C PHE A 91 -7.88 -7.15 3.34
N LEU A 92 -8.49 -5.97 3.40
CA LEU A 92 -7.79 -4.72 3.68
C LEU A 92 -7.06 -4.78 5.02
N PHE A 93 -7.70 -5.31 6.08
CA PHE A 93 -7.08 -5.47 7.39
C PHE A 93 -5.89 -6.43 7.38
N TYR A 94 -6.02 -7.59 6.74
CA TYR A 94 -4.91 -8.54 6.65
C TYR A 94 -3.72 -7.95 5.86
N SER A 95 -3.97 -7.33 4.71
CA SER A 95 -2.90 -6.68 3.94
C SER A 95 -2.21 -5.59 4.75
N TYR A 96 -2.97 -4.78 5.47
CA TYR A 96 -2.46 -3.76 6.38
C TYR A 96 -1.57 -4.35 7.49
N VAL A 97 -2.02 -5.39 8.19
CA VAL A 97 -1.27 -6.03 9.27
C VAL A 97 0.02 -6.66 8.75
N PHE A 98 -0.05 -7.41 7.64
CA PHE A 98 1.14 -8.04 7.07
C PHE A 98 2.14 -7.02 6.53
N CYS A 99 1.68 -5.91 5.95
CA CYS A 99 2.55 -4.80 5.55
C CYS A 99 3.28 -4.22 6.78
N ILE A 100 2.57 -3.94 7.87
CA ILE A 100 3.16 -3.41 9.12
C ILE A 100 4.20 -4.38 9.69
N ILE A 101 3.88 -5.67 9.76
CA ILE A 101 4.80 -6.69 10.29
C ILE A 101 6.06 -6.77 9.42
N SER A 102 5.91 -6.85 8.11
CA SER A 102 7.04 -6.96 7.18
C SER A 102 7.91 -5.70 7.19
N THR A 103 7.29 -4.52 7.27
CA THR A 103 8.00 -3.24 7.36
C THR A 103 8.73 -3.10 8.70
N GLY A 104 8.07 -3.47 9.80
CA GLY A 104 8.70 -3.47 11.13
C GLY A 104 9.87 -4.46 11.22
N ALA A 105 9.76 -5.61 10.53
CA ALA A 105 10.81 -6.63 10.48
C ALA A 105 12.09 -6.15 9.77
N LEU A 106 12.07 -5.03 9.05
CA LEU A 106 13.29 -4.40 8.52
C LEU A 106 14.26 -3.99 9.63
N TRP A 107 13.82 -3.89 10.87
CA TRP A 107 14.67 -3.76 12.05
C TRP A 107 15.76 -4.84 12.17
N PHE A 108 15.47 -6.06 11.75
CA PHE A 108 16.40 -7.19 11.84
C PHE A 108 17.52 -7.15 10.80
N VAL A 109 17.43 -6.24 9.83
CA VAL A 109 18.48 -6.06 8.82
C VAL A 109 19.70 -5.40 9.48
N ILE A 110 20.84 -6.08 9.42
CA ILE A 110 22.13 -5.59 9.87
C ILE A 110 22.99 -5.34 8.62
N ALA A 111 23.51 -4.12 8.48
CA ALA A 111 24.38 -3.77 7.35
C ALA A 111 25.85 -3.70 7.79
N PRO A 112 26.76 -3.80 6.81
CA PRO A 112 26.51 -4.21 5.44
C PRO A 112 26.38 -5.74 5.31
N GLY A 113 25.66 -6.22 4.29
CA GLY A 113 25.69 -7.63 3.87
C GLY A 113 24.40 -8.44 4.02
N GLN A 114 23.45 -8.03 4.89
CA GLN A 114 22.15 -8.74 5.00
C GLN A 114 21.11 -8.26 3.95
N TYR A 115 21.57 -7.98 2.74
CA TYR A 115 20.70 -7.48 1.66
C TYR A 115 19.64 -8.50 1.23
N PHE A 116 19.90 -9.80 1.35
CA PHE A 116 18.92 -10.82 0.98
C PHE A 116 17.69 -10.80 1.91
N LEU A 117 17.90 -10.65 3.23
CA LEU A 117 16.79 -10.50 4.18
C LEU A 117 15.97 -9.24 3.87
N ALA A 118 16.66 -8.10 3.67
CA ALA A 118 16.00 -6.86 3.30
C ALA A 118 15.22 -6.98 1.98
N PHE A 119 15.81 -7.62 0.97
CA PHE A 119 15.19 -7.88 -0.34
C PHE A 119 13.86 -8.64 -0.20
N ILE A 120 13.84 -9.73 0.56
CA ILE A 120 12.64 -10.52 0.80
C ILE A 120 11.59 -9.70 1.57
N LEU A 121 11.99 -9.00 2.63
CA LEU A 121 11.07 -8.19 3.41
C LEU A 121 10.45 -7.04 2.59
N ILE A 122 11.20 -6.43 1.67
CA ILE A 122 10.71 -5.39 0.76
C ILE A 122 9.67 -5.98 -0.20
N ILE A 123 9.93 -7.16 -0.79
CA ILE A 123 8.96 -7.82 -1.66
C ILE A 123 7.65 -8.04 -0.92
N PHE A 124 7.69 -8.62 0.28
CA PHE A 124 6.48 -8.89 1.05
C PHE A 124 5.78 -7.61 1.50
N SER A 125 6.51 -6.65 2.05
CA SER A 125 5.90 -5.40 2.53
C SER A 125 5.25 -4.61 1.40
N ASN A 126 5.90 -4.51 0.23
CA ASN A 126 5.34 -3.82 -0.92
C ASN A 126 4.19 -4.58 -1.58
N PHE A 127 4.24 -5.91 -1.59
CA PHE A 127 3.12 -6.73 -2.05
C PHE A 127 1.85 -6.48 -1.21
N PHE A 128 1.97 -6.53 0.11
CA PHE A 128 0.83 -6.29 1.01
C PHE A 128 0.37 -4.83 0.99
N PHE A 129 1.30 -3.89 0.87
CA PHE A 129 1.01 -2.48 0.68
C PHE A 129 0.15 -2.24 -0.56
N ALA A 130 0.60 -2.67 -1.73
CA ALA A 130 -0.10 -2.46 -3.00
C ALA A 130 -1.42 -3.26 -3.07
N SER A 131 -1.47 -4.45 -2.45
CA SER A 131 -2.73 -5.19 -2.29
C SER A 131 -3.72 -4.41 -1.41
N GLY A 132 -3.25 -3.79 -0.34
CA GLY A 132 -4.05 -2.92 0.52
C GLY A 132 -4.63 -1.71 -0.22
N GLU A 133 -3.85 -1.07 -1.09
CA GLU A 133 -4.35 0.01 -1.95
C GLU A 133 -5.48 -0.45 -2.88
N ASN A 134 -5.34 -1.64 -3.48
CA ASN A 134 -6.38 -2.21 -4.33
C ASN A 134 -7.67 -2.49 -3.54
N PHE A 135 -7.56 -3.05 -2.32
CA PHE A 135 -8.72 -3.27 -1.46
C PHE A 135 -9.36 -1.94 -1.02
N ALA A 136 -8.57 -0.96 -0.59
CA ALA A 136 -9.07 0.36 -0.21
C ALA A 136 -9.80 1.06 -1.37
N SER A 137 -9.23 1.03 -2.57
CA SER A 137 -9.83 1.60 -3.78
C SER A 137 -11.19 0.97 -4.11
N SER A 138 -11.39 -0.31 -3.78
CA SER A 138 -12.65 -1.02 -4.03
C SER A 138 -13.83 -0.51 -3.19
N PHE A 139 -13.59 0.32 -2.16
CA PHE A 139 -14.66 0.96 -1.37
C PHE A 139 -15.16 2.26 -1.99
N LEU A 140 -14.35 2.93 -2.81
CA LEU A 140 -14.69 4.25 -3.36
C LEU A 140 -16.09 4.31 -4.04
N PRO A 141 -16.50 3.32 -4.86
CA PRO A 141 -17.83 3.35 -5.51
C PRO A 141 -19.02 3.33 -4.53
N TYR A 142 -18.80 2.92 -3.28
CA TYR A 142 -19.85 2.87 -2.25
C TYR A 142 -19.93 4.15 -1.41
N LEU A 143 -18.95 5.06 -1.54
CA LEU A 143 -18.85 6.27 -0.73
C LEU A 143 -19.68 7.44 -1.28
N GLY A 144 -20.17 7.36 -2.51
CA GLY A 144 -21.01 8.41 -3.07
C GLY A 144 -21.43 8.19 -4.52
N PRO A 145 -22.28 9.10 -5.03
CA PRO A 145 -22.65 9.10 -6.44
C PRO A 145 -21.44 9.37 -7.34
N LYS A 146 -21.52 8.98 -8.60
CA LYS A 146 -20.41 9.08 -9.58
C LYS A 146 -19.81 10.49 -9.66
N GLU A 147 -20.65 11.51 -9.54
CA GLU A 147 -20.29 12.93 -9.62
C GLU A 147 -19.42 13.37 -8.42
N ASP A 148 -19.51 12.67 -7.29
CA ASP A 148 -18.76 13.00 -6.07
C ASP A 148 -17.47 12.17 -5.90
N LEU A 149 -17.31 11.05 -6.63
CA LEU A 149 -16.18 10.15 -6.44
C LEU A 149 -14.82 10.85 -6.66
N GLY A 150 -14.74 11.73 -7.65
CA GLY A 150 -13.54 12.54 -7.89
C GLY A 150 -13.19 13.48 -6.73
N LYS A 151 -14.20 14.08 -6.10
CA LYS A 151 -14.00 14.94 -4.91
C LYS A 151 -13.55 14.13 -3.71
N ILE A 152 -14.20 12.98 -3.47
CA ILE A 152 -13.86 12.08 -2.35
C ILE A 152 -12.43 11.57 -2.51
N SER A 153 -12.04 11.12 -3.70
CA SER A 153 -10.67 10.71 -4.00
C SER A 153 -9.68 11.86 -3.84
N GLY A 154 -10.02 13.07 -4.28
CA GLY A 154 -9.19 14.27 -4.10
C GLY A 154 -8.95 14.62 -2.62
N TYR A 155 -9.96 14.44 -1.77
CA TYR A 155 -9.79 14.65 -0.32
C TYR A 155 -8.82 13.62 0.29
N ALA A 156 -8.94 12.34 -0.08
CA ALA A 156 -8.05 11.30 0.40
C ALA A 156 -6.61 11.58 -0.02
N TRP A 157 -6.39 11.89 -1.30
CA TRP A 157 -5.07 12.20 -1.82
C TRP A 157 -4.45 13.45 -1.15
N GLY A 158 -5.23 14.51 -0.94
CA GLY A 158 -4.78 15.70 -0.23
C GLY A 158 -4.40 15.43 1.23
N ILE A 159 -5.21 14.65 1.96
CA ILE A 159 -4.93 14.22 3.33
C ILE A 159 -3.72 13.29 3.36
N GLY A 160 -3.60 12.36 2.41
CA GLY A 160 -2.48 11.45 2.25
C GLY A 160 -1.15 12.18 2.09
N TYR A 161 -1.12 13.27 1.32
CA TYR A 161 0.08 14.08 1.16
C TYR A 161 0.66 14.57 2.49
N PHE A 162 -0.21 15.04 3.40
CA PHE A 162 0.22 15.42 4.76
C PHE A 162 0.73 14.23 5.56
N GLY A 163 0.15 13.04 5.38
CA GLY A 163 0.62 11.81 6.01
C GLY A 163 2.05 11.45 5.59
N GLY A 164 2.35 11.55 4.29
CA GLY A 164 3.69 11.33 3.76
C GLY A 164 4.71 12.32 4.32
N ILE A 165 4.38 13.62 4.35
CA ILE A 165 5.26 14.66 4.93
C ILE A 165 5.53 14.39 6.42
N ALA A 166 4.48 14.08 7.19
CA ALA A 166 4.62 13.82 8.63
C ALA A 166 5.50 12.60 8.89
N ALA A 167 5.34 11.53 8.12
CA ALA A 167 6.14 10.33 8.23
C ALA A 167 7.62 10.56 7.89
N VAL A 168 7.91 11.33 6.83
CA VAL A 168 9.29 11.70 6.48
C VAL A 168 9.90 12.58 7.56
N ALA A 169 9.16 13.57 8.07
CA ALA A 169 9.63 14.41 9.16
C ALA A 169 9.99 13.59 10.40
N LEU A 170 9.14 12.60 10.76
CA LEU A 170 9.42 11.68 11.86
C LEU A 170 10.71 10.87 11.62
N VAL A 171 10.86 10.29 10.43
CA VAL A 171 12.02 9.44 10.12
C VAL A 171 13.31 10.25 9.97
N ASN A 172 13.24 11.49 9.52
CA ASN A 172 14.40 12.37 9.43
C ASN A 172 15.02 12.70 10.81
N THR A 173 14.30 12.51 11.92
CA THR A 173 14.86 12.64 13.26
C THR A 173 15.93 11.59 13.58
N LEU A 174 16.00 10.51 12.81
CA LEU A 174 17.01 9.46 12.95
C LEU A 174 18.42 9.88 12.45
N GLY A 175 18.52 11.04 11.82
CA GLY A 175 19.81 11.60 11.40
C GLY A 175 20.23 11.21 9.98
N PRO A 176 21.51 11.43 9.64
CA PRO A 176 22.03 11.26 8.29
C PRO A 176 22.05 9.79 7.85
N LYS A 177 21.85 9.57 6.53
CA LYS A 177 21.85 8.23 5.91
C LYS A 177 23.30 7.80 5.62
N THR A 178 24.06 7.49 6.67
CA THR A 178 25.44 7.05 6.60
C THR A 178 25.63 5.72 7.31
N ILE A 179 26.73 5.01 6.97
CA ILE A 179 27.01 3.71 7.58
C ILE A 179 27.28 3.84 9.08
N ASP A 180 27.92 4.93 9.52
CA ASP A 180 28.21 5.19 10.93
C ASP A 180 26.92 5.36 11.76
N ASN A 181 25.84 5.85 11.13
CA ASN A 181 24.53 6.02 11.76
C ASN A 181 23.58 4.83 11.51
N PHE A 182 24.06 3.73 10.96
CA PHE A 182 23.19 2.64 10.54
C PHE A 182 22.36 2.03 11.68
N SER A 183 22.89 2.03 12.90
CA SER A 183 22.17 1.58 14.09
C SER A 183 20.86 2.35 14.32
N SER A 184 20.87 3.68 14.12
CA SER A 184 19.65 4.50 14.18
C SER A 184 18.76 4.29 12.96
N LEU A 185 19.35 4.14 11.77
CA LEU A 185 18.61 3.96 10.51
C LEU A 185 17.83 2.65 10.46
N ARG A 186 18.18 1.64 11.25
CA ARG A 186 17.38 0.42 11.42
C ARG A 186 15.97 0.72 11.94
N LEU A 187 15.79 1.84 12.66
CA LEU A 187 14.48 2.28 13.16
C LEU A 187 13.54 2.82 12.04
N VAL A 188 14.04 3.04 10.84
CA VAL A 188 13.21 3.54 9.73
C VAL A 188 12.02 2.62 9.47
N GLY A 189 12.24 1.29 9.41
CA GLY A 189 11.17 0.31 9.27
C GLY A 189 10.15 0.37 10.41
N PRO A 190 10.57 0.17 11.67
CA PRO A 190 9.71 0.30 12.84
C PRO A 190 8.96 1.63 12.94
N TYR A 191 9.60 2.77 12.69
CA TYR A 191 8.95 4.08 12.75
C TYR A 191 7.86 4.21 11.70
N THR A 192 8.13 3.75 10.47
CA THR A 192 7.12 3.72 9.40
C THR A 192 5.97 2.77 9.76
N ALA A 193 6.29 1.58 10.25
CA ALA A 193 5.29 0.59 10.67
C ALA A 193 4.40 1.13 11.80
N PHE A 194 4.98 1.81 12.77
CA PHE A 194 4.28 2.43 13.89
C PHE A 194 3.38 3.58 13.44
N PHE A 195 3.91 4.46 12.58
CA PHE A 195 3.11 5.55 12.01
C PHE A 195 1.94 4.99 11.21
N PHE A 196 2.19 4.00 10.35
CA PHE A 196 1.13 3.33 9.57
C PHE A 196 0.09 2.70 10.50
N LEU A 197 0.53 1.96 11.54
CA LEU A 197 -0.36 1.32 12.51
C LEU A 197 -1.31 2.32 13.18
N PHE A 198 -0.81 3.40 13.74
CA PHE A 198 -1.67 4.32 14.49
C PHE A 198 -2.54 5.18 13.61
N SER A 199 -2.01 5.67 12.49
CA SER A 199 -2.77 6.50 11.57
C SER A 199 -3.82 5.75 10.77
N GLY A 200 -3.68 4.42 10.60
CA GLY A 200 -4.68 3.58 9.94
C GLY A 200 -5.83 3.12 10.83
N ILE A 201 -5.72 3.20 12.17
CA ILE A 201 -6.78 2.79 13.10
C ILE A 201 -8.14 3.44 12.77
N PRO A 202 -8.24 4.76 12.50
CA PRO A 202 -9.52 5.39 12.17
C PRO A 202 -10.23 4.75 10.98
N THR A 203 -9.49 4.26 9.99
CA THR A 203 -10.05 3.56 8.83
C THR A 203 -10.88 2.36 9.27
N PHE A 204 -10.31 1.51 10.13
CA PHE A 204 -10.99 0.29 10.57
C PHE A 204 -12.11 0.54 11.57
N LEU A 205 -12.09 1.67 12.28
CA LEU A 205 -13.18 2.07 13.19
C LEU A 205 -14.35 2.72 12.45
N LEU A 206 -14.08 3.52 11.42
CA LEU A 206 -15.07 4.37 10.77
C LEU A 206 -15.60 3.81 9.46
N LEU A 207 -14.76 3.11 8.68
CA LEU A 207 -15.17 2.51 7.40
C LEU A 207 -16.07 1.28 7.66
N ARG A 208 -17.22 1.23 7.01
CA ARG A 208 -18.14 0.09 7.11
C ARG A 208 -17.79 -1.00 6.10
N GLU A 209 -18.12 -2.26 6.44
CA GLU A 209 -18.12 -3.33 5.45
C GLU A 209 -19.32 -3.16 4.54
N TYR A 210 -19.10 -3.13 3.24
CA TYR A 210 -20.17 -3.15 2.26
C TYR A 210 -20.39 -4.58 1.80
N THR A 211 -21.47 -5.17 2.31
CA THR A 211 -21.95 -6.46 1.82
C THR A 211 -22.64 -6.23 0.49
N ALA A 212 -22.18 -6.89 -0.56
CA ALA A 212 -22.91 -6.92 -1.81
C ALA A 212 -24.23 -7.70 -1.63
N GLY A 213 -25.21 -7.09 -0.98
CA GLY A 213 -26.60 -7.50 -1.08
C GLY A 213 -27.02 -7.39 -2.55
N LYS A 214 -27.92 -8.25 -3.02
CA LYS A 214 -28.42 -8.26 -4.40
C LYS A 214 -28.96 -6.90 -4.89
N GLU A 215 -29.19 -5.95 -3.99
CA GLU A 215 -29.78 -4.64 -4.27
C GLU A 215 -28.77 -3.51 -4.55
N ASN A 216 -27.50 -3.66 -4.23
CA ASN A 216 -26.49 -2.58 -4.34
C ASN A 216 -25.28 -2.92 -5.21
N ARG A 217 -25.42 -3.81 -6.19
CA ARG A 217 -24.39 -3.99 -7.21
C ARG A 217 -24.48 -2.81 -8.18
N PRO A 218 -23.42 -1.98 -8.32
CA PRO A 218 -23.38 -1.11 -9.49
C PRO A 218 -23.44 -2.01 -10.72
N ASP A 219 -24.48 -1.83 -11.54
CA ASP A 219 -24.58 -2.48 -12.84
C ASP A 219 -23.42 -1.99 -13.69
N PHE A 220 -22.36 -2.77 -13.78
CA PHE A 220 -21.35 -2.59 -14.81
C PHE A 220 -21.88 -3.21 -16.11
N PRO A 221 -22.26 -2.41 -17.12
CA PRO A 221 -22.89 -2.91 -18.34
C PRO A 221 -21.96 -3.75 -19.21
N ILE A 222 -20.66 -3.82 -18.87
CA ILE A 222 -19.64 -4.45 -19.71
C ILE A 222 -19.71 -5.99 -19.68
N LEU A 223 -20.28 -6.61 -18.65
CA LEU A 223 -20.33 -8.07 -18.54
C LEU A 223 -21.67 -8.69 -19.01
N LYS A 224 -22.66 -7.88 -19.37
CA LYS A 224 -23.95 -8.41 -19.88
C LYS A 224 -24.05 -8.51 -21.40
N SER A 225 -23.11 -7.97 -22.17
CA SER A 225 -23.22 -7.91 -23.64
C SER A 225 -22.65 -9.12 -24.37
N GLU A 226 -21.84 -9.96 -23.76
CA GLU A 226 -21.16 -11.06 -24.47
C GLU A 226 -21.77 -12.46 -24.28
N TRP A 227 -22.83 -12.59 -23.45
CA TRP A 227 -23.45 -13.92 -23.19
C TRP A 227 -24.84 -14.10 -23.79
N LYS A 228 -25.26 -13.24 -24.74
CA LYS A 228 -26.46 -13.42 -25.53
C LYS A 228 -26.10 -13.61 -27.01
N GLY A 229 -25.74 -14.80 -27.40
CA GLY A 229 -25.58 -15.08 -28.79
C GLY A 229 -24.77 -16.31 -29.14
N SER A 230 -25.28 -17.47 -28.88
CA SER A 230 -25.13 -18.63 -29.76
C SER A 230 -26.38 -19.50 -29.62
N PRO A 231 -27.19 -19.64 -30.68
CA PRO A 231 -28.24 -20.65 -30.69
C PRO A 231 -27.61 -22.04 -30.74
N PRO A 232 -28.28 -23.07 -30.20
CA PRO A 232 -27.79 -24.44 -30.30
C PRO A 232 -27.92 -24.90 -31.77
N LEU A 233 -26.87 -25.55 -32.25
CA LEU A 233 -26.88 -26.37 -33.47
C LEU A 233 -27.72 -27.63 -33.26
#